data_cf066bebecb7983559762318306dcd1b
#
_entry.id   cf066bebecb7983559762318306dcd1b
#
_cell.length_a   1.000
_cell.length_b   1.000
_cell.length_c   1.000
_cell.angle_alpha   90.00
_cell.angle_beta   90.00
_cell.angle_gamma   90.00
#
_symmetry.space_group_name_H-M   'P 1'
#
loop_
_entity.id
_entity.type
_entity.pdbx_description
1 polymer ?
#
loop_
_entity_poly.entity_id
_entity_poly.type
_entity_poly.pdbx_seq_one_letter_code
_entity_poly.pdbx_strand_id
1 'polypeptide(L)'
;MENKRNRVLLCLGSNWDKEKNMERAAEMLRAHFVFIQFSQPVYTEPIDCPLSTTFLNRVAVLYSEESPARIKDVLKDIECCIGRKPEDKSCGHVPIDIDLLQWNDQILKAEDLTREYVLDEIGRAHV
;
A
#
# COMPACT_ATOMS: atom_id res chain seq x y z
N MET A 1 30.91 -4.88 4.14
CA MET A 1 30.18 -3.89 3.34
C MET A 1 28.85 -3.59 3.99
N GLU A 2 28.57 -2.32 4.18
CA GLU A 2 27.33 -1.91 4.79
C GLU A 2 26.13 -2.18 3.89
N ASN A 3 25.06 -2.64 4.49
CA ASN A 3 23.80 -2.80 3.80
C ASN A 3 23.08 -1.45 3.77
N LYS A 4 22.94 -0.87 2.58
CA LYS A 4 22.32 0.44 2.40
C LYS A 4 20.84 0.38 2.08
N ARG A 5 20.23 -0.77 2.31
CA ARG A 5 18.80 -0.91 2.06
C ARG A 5 18.00 -0.14 3.09
N ASN A 6 17.03 0.60 2.59
CA ASN A 6 16.11 1.36 3.42
C ASN A 6 14.88 0.50 3.73
N ARG A 7 14.38 0.63 4.94
CA ARG A 7 13.15 -0.05 5.33
C ARG A 7 11.97 0.84 4.97
N VAL A 8 11.04 0.30 4.19
CA VAL A 8 9.92 1.06 3.64
C VAL A 8 8.61 0.39 4.05
N LEU A 9 7.69 1.19 4.57
CA LEU A 9 6.36 0.72 4.96
C LEU A 9 5.34 1.24 3.96
N LEU A 10 4.56 0.32 3.38
CA LEU A 10 3.51 0.63 2.43
C LEU A 10 2.15 0.25 2.99
N CYS A 11 1.11 0.97 2.57
CA CYS A 11 -0.27 0.58 2.81
C CYS A 11 -0.98 0.48 1.47
N LEU A 12 -1.66 -0.65 1.25
CA LEU A 12 -2.46 -0.90 0.05
C LEU A 12 -3.93 -0.93 0.41
N GLY A 13 -4.77 -0.35 -0.44
CA GLY A 13 -6.21 -0.36 -0.23
C GLY A 13 -6.97 -0.46 -1.55
N SER A 14 -8.11 -1.14 -1.53
CA SER A 14 -8.96 -1.28 -2.71
C SER A 14 -10.42 -1.47 -2.29
N ASN A 15 -11.35 -0.84 -3.03
CA ASN A 15 -12.78 -1.08 -2.86
C ASN A 15 -13.47 -1.48 -4.16
N TRP A 16 -12.71 -1.72 -5.22
CA TRP A 16 -13.23 -2.09 -6.54
C TRP A 16 -12.47 -3.31 -7.04
N ASP A 17 -13.17 -4.42 -7.31
CA ASP A 17 -12.53 -5.71 -7.61
C ASP A 17 -11.40 -5.99 -6.61
N LYS A 18 -11.68 -5.74 -5.34
CA LYS A 18 -10.65 -5.57 -4.32
C LYS A 18 -9.75 -6.78 -4.13
N GLU A 19 -10.31 -7.98 -4.17
CA GLU A 19 -9.52 -9.21 -4.02
C GLU A 19 -8.57 -9.39 -5.20
N LYS A 20 -9.07 -9.22 -6.41
CA LYS A 20 -8.30 -9.36 -7.63
C LYS A 20 -7.22 -8.29 -7.74
N ASN A 21 -7.60 -7.03 -7.51
CA ASN A 21 -6.67 -5.91 -7.64
C ASN A 21 -5.60 -5.93 -6.56
N MET A 22 -5.96 -6.36 -5.35
CA MET A 22 -4.98 -6.51 -4.27
C MET A 22 -3.95 -7.58 -4.63
N GLU A 23 -4.39 -8.70 -5.18
CA GLU A 23 -3.48 -9.78 -5.58
C GLU A 23 -2.57 -9.35 -6.73
N ARG A 24 -3.12 -8.63 -7.72
CA ARG A 24 -2.33 -8.10 -8.83
C ARG A 24 -1.26 -7.12 -8.34
N ALA A 25 -1.63 -6.23 -7.42
CA ALA A 25 -0.69 -5.28 -6.85
C ALA A 25 0.44 -6.00 -6.10
N ALA A 26 0.10 -7.01 -5.32
CA ALA A 26 1.10 -7.79 -4.59
C ALA A 26 2.07 -8.48 -5.54
N GLU A 27 1.56 -9.07 -6.63
CA GLU A 27 2.41 -9.72 -7.64
C GLU A 27 3.37 -8.73 -8.30
N MET A 28 2.88 -7.54 -8.67
CA MET A 28 3.70 -6.52 -9.30
C MET A 28 4.76 -5.98 -8.34
N LEU A 29 4.40 -5.82 -7.07
CA LEU A 29 5.36 -5.39 -6.05
C LEU A 29 6.44 -6.44 -5.84
N ARG A 30 6.08 -7.72 -5.79
CA ARG A 30 7.06 -8.82 -5.66
C ARG A 30 7.99 -8.91 -6.87
N ALA A 31 7.49 -8.56 -8.04
CA ALA A 31 8.30 -8.56 -9.26
C ALA A 31 9.37 -7.45 -9.23
N HIS A 32 9.05 -6.31 -8.61
CA HIS A 32 9.97 -5.18 -8.55
C HIS A 32 10.88 -5.22 -7.31
N PHE A 33 10.31 -5.55 -6.15
CA PHE A 33 11.04 -5.54 -4.88
C PHE A 33 11.31 -6.98 -4.42
N VAL A 34 12.59 -7.36 -4.41
CA VAL A 34 12.99 -8.73 -4.05
C VAL A 34 12.72 -9.01 -2.58
N PHE A 35 12.94 -8.02 -1.72
CA PHE A 35 12.76 -8.15 -0.28
C PHE A 35 11.49 -7.42 0.16
N ILE A 36 10.37 -8.12 0.11
CA ILE A 36 9.09 -7.56 0.51
C ILE A 36 8.27 -8.62 1.25
N GLN A 37 7.61 -8.19 2.32
CA GLN A 37 6.72 -9.03 3.12
C GLN A 37 5.37 -8.34 3.25
N PHE A 38 4.30 -9.13 3.14
CA PHE A 38 2.93 -8.63 3.23
C PHE A 38 2.26 -9.15 4.49
N SER A 39 1.44 -8.29 5.11
CA SER A 39 0.55 -8.69 6.18
C SER A 39 -0.66 -9.44 5.64
N GLN A 40 -1.49 -9.96 6.53
CA GLN A 40 -2.81 -10.49 6.16
C GLN A 40 -3.70 -9.34 5.70
N PRO A 41 -4.53 -9.54 4.66
CA PRO A 41 -5.49 -8.51 4.26
C PRO A 41 -6.58 -8.34 5.32
N VAL A 42 -7.04 -7.09 5.47
CA VAL A 42 -8.08 -6.75 6.44
C VAL A 42 -9.18 -5.96 5.75
N TYR A 43 -10.44 -6.37 5.97
CA TYR A 43 -11.59 -5.63 5.45
C TYR A 43 -11.99 -4.54 6.44
N THR A 44 -12.18 -3.32 5.95
CA THR A 44 -12.60 -2.19 6.79
C THR A 44 -13.75 -1.44 6.15
N GLU A 45 -14.59 -0.80 7.00
CA GLU A 45 -15.64 0.06 6.52
C GLU A 45 -15.04 1.35 5.93
N PRO A 46 -15.62 1.87 4.84
CA PRO A 46 -15.13 3.10 4.25
C PRO A 46 -15.39 4.30 5.16
N ILE A 47 -14.44 5.26 5.16
CA ILE A 47 -14.59 6.52 5.88
C ILE A 47 -14.90 7.59 4.82
N ASP A 48 -16.03 8.26 4.94
CA ASP A 48 -16.45 9.33 4.03
C ASP A 48 -16.46 8.93 2.56
N CYS A 49 -16.79 7.67 2.29
CA CYS A 49 -16.90 7.16 0.94
C CYS A 49 -18.36 7.18 0.50
N PRO A 50 -18.70 7.71 -0.70
CA PRO A 50 -20.08 7.75 -1.17
C PRO A 50 -20.65 6.36 -1.45
N LEU A 51 -19.81 5.36 -1.67
CA LEU A 51 -20.23 3.98 -1.87
C LEU A 51 -20.10 3.21 -0.56
N SER A 52 -21.12 2.43 -0.23
CA SER A 52 -21.13 1.62 0.99
C SER A 52 -20.39 0.29 0.81
N THR A 53 -19.23 0.34 0.17
CA THR A 53 -18.41 -0.85 -0.05
C THR A 53 -17.28 -0.91 0.96
N THR A 54 -16.99 -2.11 1.45
CA THR A 54 -15.82 -2.32 2.30
C THR A 54 -14.53 -2.16 1.51
N PHE A 55 -13.51 -1.65 2.19
CA PHE A 55 -12.15 -1.65 1.67
C PHE A 55 -11.43 -2.92 2.09
N LEU A 56 -10.61 -3.44 1.20
CA LEU A 56 -9.63 -4.45 1.53
C LEU A 56 -8.29 -3.73 1.69
N ASN A 57 -7.65 -3.89 2.85
CA ASN A 57 -6.41 -3.21 3.18
C ASN A 57 -5.31 -4.21 3.51
N ARG A 58 -4.08 -3.83 3.19
CA ARG A 58 -2.92 -4.66 3.44
C ARG A 58 -1.71 -3.77 3.67
N VAL A 59 -0.82 -4.18 4.56
CA VAL A 59 0.43 -3.48 4.84
C VAL A 59 1.57 -4.32 4.27
N ALA A 60 2.60 -3.64 3.77
CA ALA A 60 3.80 -4.31 3.29
C ALA A 60 5.03 -3.61 3.82
N VAL A 61 6.05 -4.39 4.16
CA VAL A 61 7.37 -3.88 4.50
C VAL A 61 8.34 -4.38 3.44
N LEU A 62 9.10 -3.45 2.87
CA LEU A 62 10.11 -3.80 1.89
C LEU A 62 11.45 -3.17 2.25
N TYR A 63 12.50 -3.71 1.68
CA TYR A 63 13.85 -3.19 1.83
C TYR A 63 14.40 -2.90 0.44
N SER A 64 14.86 -1.67 0.22
CA SER A 64 15.29 -1.23 -1.09
C SER A 64 16.37 -0.15 -0.99
N GLU A 65 17.25 -0.11 -1.97
CA GLU A 65 18.25 0.96 -2.09
C GLU A 65 17.71 2.14 -2.89
N GLU A 66 16.52 2.01 -3.47
CA GLU A 66 15.90 3.07 -4.28
C GLU A 66 15.48 4.25 -3.40
N SER A 67 15.45 5.45 -3.99
CA SER A 67 15.02 6.66 -3.29
C SER A 67 13.51 6.66 -3.07
N PRO A 68 13.00 7.46 -2.11
CA PRO A 68 11.54 7.60 -1.92
C PRO A 68 10.81 8.03 -3.19
N ALA A 69 11.41 8.98 -3.93
CA ALA A 69 10.80 9.46 -5.17
C ALA A 69 10.68 8.33 -6.20
N ARG A 70 11.71 7.51 -6.34
CA ARG A 70 11.70 6.39 -7.27
C ARG A 70 10.66 5.35 -6.87
N ILE A 71 10.58 5.04 -5.58
CA ILE A 71 9.59 4.07 -5.10
C ILE A 71 8.17 4.59 -5.35
N LYS A 72 7.91 5.88 -5.09
CA LYS A 72 6.60 6.48 -5.36
C LYS A 72 6.23 6.37 -6.84
N ASP A 73 7.21 6.56 -7.75
CA ASP A 73 6.96 6.40 -9.17
C ASP A 73 6.56 4.96 -9.51
N VAL A 74 7.22 3.99 -8.93
CA VAL A 74 6.88 2.58 -9.11
C VAL A 74 5.46 2.29 -8.63
N LEU A 75 5.09 2.83 -7.46
CA LEU A 75 3.75 2.63 -6.90
C LEU A 75 2.68 3.23 -7.81
N LYS A 76 2.92 4.41 -8.36
CA LYS A 76 1.99 5.05 -9.30
C LYS A 76 1.86 4.27 -10.60
N ASP A 77 2.96 3.73 -11.10
CA ASP A 77 2.94 2.90 -12.30
C ASP A 77 2.08 1.65 -12.08
N ILE A 78 2.21 1.03 -10.90
CA ILE A 78 1.40 -0.14 -10.55
C ILE A 78 -0.08 0.24 -10.48
N GLU A 79 -0.41 1.37 -9.85
CA GLU A 79 -1.78 1.85 -9.78
C GLU A 79 -2.37 2.05 -11.18
N CYS A 80 -1.62 2.67 -12.08
CA CYS A 80 -2.05 2.89 -13.46
C CYS A 80 -2.24 1.57 -14.21
N CYS A 81 -1.33 0.63 -14.03
CA CYS A 81 -1.41 -0.69 -14.69
C CYS A 81 -2.64 -1.48 -14.25
N ILE A 82 -3.05 -1.32 -13.00
CA ILE A 82 -4.23 -1.99 -12.47
C ILE A 82 -5.51 -1.32 -12.96
N GLY A 83 -5.44 -0.06 -13.39
CA GLY A 83 -6.55 0.63 -14.00
C GLY A 83 -7.09 1.81 -13.24
N ARG A 84 -6.31 2.34 -12.28
CA ARG A 84 -6.72 3.53 -11.53
C ARG A 84 -6.73 4.75 -12.47
N LYS A 85 -7.84 5.52 -12.42
CA LYS A 85 -8.03 6.70 -13.25
C LYS A 85 -8.41 7.90 -12.38
N PRO A 86 -8.08 9.14 -12.81
CA PRO A 86 -8.43 10.34 -12.04
C PRO A 86 -9.93 10.46 -11.73
N GLU A 87 -10.81 10.07 -12.65
CA GLU A 87 -12.26 10.14 -12.46
C GLU A 87 -12.79 9.16 -11.42
N ASP A 88 -12.02 8.18 -11.01
CA ASP A 88 -12.43 7.22 -9.99
C ASP A 88 -12.71 7.89 -8.65
N LYS A 89 -12.01 8.99 -8.34
CA LYS A 89 -12.20 9.73 -7.10
C LYS A 89 -13.63 10.26 -6.97
N SER A 90 -14.19 10.80 -8.04
CA SER A 90 -15.54 11.36 -8.01
C SER A 90 -16.61 10.28 -7.93
N CYS A 91 -16.31 9.07 -8.37
CA CYS A 91 -17.22 7.93 -8.29
C CYS A 91 -17.09 7.15 -6.99
N GLY A 92 -16.06 7.40 -6.20
CA GLY A 92 -15.77 6.64 -4.99
C GLY A 92 -15.15 5.27 -5.24
N HIS A 93 -14.76 4.98 -6.49
CA HIS A 93 -14.11 3.73 -6.87
C HIS A 93 -12.61 3.83 -6.67
N VAL A 94 -12.04 2.89 -5.91
CA VAL A 94 -10.59 2.83 -5.69
C VAL A 94 -10.12 1.44 -6.11
N PRO A 95 -9.72 1.26 -7.39
CA PRO A 95 -9.20 -0.04 -7.84
C PRO A 95 -7.99 -0.48 -7.04
N ILE A 96 -7.06 0.43 -6.80
CA ILE A 96 -5.93 0.21 -5.91
C ILE A 96 -5.33 1.55 -5.50
N ASP A 97 -4.95 1.64 -4.23
CA ASP A 97 -4.25 2.79 -3.67
C ASP A 97 -3.05 2.23 -2.91
N ILE A 98 -1.85 2.71 -3.24
CA ILE A 98 -0.62 2.24 -2.61
C ILE A 98 0.13 3.45 -2.07
N ASP A 99 0.17 3.58 -0.76
CA ASP A 99 0.79 4.72 -0.09
C ASP A 99 2.10 4.35 0.57
N LEU A 100 3.08 5.22 0.43
CA LEU A 100 4.35 5.13 1.13
C LEU A 100 4.15 5.81 2.49
N LEU A 101 4.09 5.03 3.56
CA LEU A 101 3.79 5.54 4.89
C LEU A 101 5.04 5.96 5.67
N GLN A 102 6.10 5.17 5.55
CA GLN A 102 7.30 5.41 6.34
C GLN A 102 8.54 4.99 5.58
N TRP A 103 9.59 5.79 5.69
CA TRP A 103 10.90 5.55 5.11
C TRP A 103 11.92 5.56 6.24
N ASN A 104 12.45 4.39 6.60
CA ASN A 104 13.28 4.23 7.79
C ASN A 104 12.54 4.83 8.99
N ASP A 105 13.05 5.91 9.59
CA ASP A 105 12.42 6.57 10.74
C ASP A 105 11.54 7.77 10.35
N GLN A 106 11.45 8.10 9.06
CA GLN A 106 10.66 9.23 8.59
C GLN A 106 9.22 8.81 8.31
N ILE A 107 8.29 9.40 9.03
CA ILE A 107 6.87 9.14 8.85
C ILE A 107 6.34 10.10 7.78
N LEU A 108 5.82 9.56 6.68
CA LEU A 108 5.35 10.34 5.54
C LEU A 108 3.84 10.53 5.54
N LYS A 109 3.08 9.62 6.17
CA LYS A 109 1.62 9.69 6.33
C LYS A 109 1.25 9.27 7.75
N ALA A 110 1.46 10.17 8.70
CA ALA A 110 1.26 9.87 10.13
C ALA A 110 -0.17 9.47 10.45
N GLU A 111 -1.15 10.10 9.82
CA GLU A 111 -2.57 9.81 10.07
C GLU A 111 -2.97 8.39 9.70
N ASP A 112 -2.34 7.82 8.66
CA ASP A 112 -2.61 6.43 8.28
C ASP A 112 -2.01 5.45 9.27
N LEU A 113 -0.91 5.83 9.93
CA LEU A 113 -0.28 4.99 10.94
C LEU A 113 -1.11 4.89 12.23
N THR A 114 -2.04 5.82 12.46
CA THR A 114 -2.90 5.80 13.64
C THR A 114 -4.14 4.92 13.45
N ARG A 115 -4.40 4.43 12.26
CA ARG A 115 -5.52 3.54 12.01
C ARG A 115 -5.26 2.16 12.62
N GLU A 116 -6.27 1.62 13.27
CA GLU A 116 -6.15 0.38 14.03
C GLU A 116 -5.56 -0.77 13.20
N TYR A 117 -6.07 -0.99 11.99
CA TYR A 117 -5.59 -2.09 11.16
C TYR A 117 -4.11 -1.92 10.76
N VAL A 118 -3.65 -0.68 10.58
CA VAL A 118 -2.25 -0.41 10.23
C VAL A 118 -1.35 -0.73 11.41
N LEU A 119 -1.74 -0.31 12.62
CA LEU A 119 -0.96 -0.56 13.83
C LEU A 119 -0.82 -2.06 14.09
N ASP A 120 -1.90 -2.82 13.93
CA ASP A 120 -1.87 -4.28 14.10
C ASP A 120 -0.94 -4.94 13.09
N GLU A 121 -1.03 -4.53 11.83
CA GLU A 121 -0.26 -5.17 10.76
C GLU A 121 1.21 -4.77 10.81
N ILE A 122 1.54 -3.57 11.30
CA ILE A 122 2.93 -3.18 11.54
C ILE A 122 3.58 -4.15 12.53
N GLY A 123 2.87 -4.49 13.61
CA GLY A 123 3.37 -5.45 14.59
C GLY A 123 3.70 -6.80 13.97
N ARG A 124 2.85 -7.28 13.07
CA ARG A 124 3.07 -8.54 12.36
C ARG A 124 4.20 -8.45 11.34
N ALA A 125 4.27 -7.35 10.62
CA ALA A 125 5.26 -7.15 9.56
C ALA A 125 6.68 -6.96 10.11
N HIS A 126 6.81 -6.59 11.36
CA HIS A 126 8.11 -6.39 12.02
C HIS A 126 8.71 -7.67 12.61
N VAL A 127 7.95 -8.72 12.66
CA VAL A 127 8.39 -9.99 13.27
C VAL A 127 9.42 -10.71 12.39
#